data_865b9a035214ef5140116d0d87be20be
#
_entry.id   865b9a035214ef5140116d0d87be20be
#
_cell.length_a   1.000
_cell.length_b   1.000
_cell.length_c   1.000
_cell.angle_alpha   90.00
_cell.angle_beta   90.00
_cell.angle_gamma   90.00
#
_symmetry.space_group_name_H-M   'P 1'
#
loop_
_entity.id
_entity.type
_entity.pdbx_description
1 polymer ?
#
loop_
_entity_poly.entity_id
_entity_poly.type
_entity_poly.pdbx_seq_one_letter_code
_entity_poly.pdbx_strand_id
1 'polypeptide(L)'
;RVMREVVNPTVAGMRADGMPFTGFLYAGLMIDAEGAPKVIEFNVRFGDPETQPVMMRLRSDLLDLLNAALDQRLHDVSADWDARPSLGIVMAAGGYPGTPRAGDVIHGLDAVPETVKVFHSGTRLQDGEVLTSGGRVLTVCALGENVAAAAQQAYRGVDVIHFEGGFCRRDIGWRAMAREQGEGGTGNN
;
A
#
# COMPACT_ATOMS: atom_id res chain seq x y z
N ARG A 1 7.38 -0.11 19.48
CA ARG A 1 8.83 -0.27 19.35
C ARG A 1 9.38 0.60 18.22
N VAL A 2 8.90 0.45 16.98
CA VAL A 2 9.39 1.20 15.79
C VAL A 2 9.37 2.72 16.01
N MET A 3 8.27 3.29 16.52
CA MET A 3 8.22 4.73 16.80
C MET A 3 9.33 5.19 17.75
N ARG A 4 9.56 4.44 18.84
CA ARG A 4 10.55 4.78 19.86
C ARG A 4 11.99 4.59 19.39
N GLU A 5 12.27 3.52 18.64
CA GLU A 5 13.63 3.09 18.30
C GLU A 5 14.11 3.57 16.94
N VAL A 6 13.18 3.93 16.03
CA VAL A 6 13.49 4.35 14.66
C VAL A 6 12.95 5.74 14.36
N VAL A 7 11.62 5.93 14.36
CA VAL A 7 11.01 7.17 13.83
C VAL A 7 11.36 8.39 14.70
N ASN A 8 11.12 8.32 16.02
CA ASN A 8 11.38 9.46 16.91
C ASN A 8 12.87 9.85 16.93
N PRO A 9 13.85 8.92 17.05
CA PRO A 9 15.26 9.26 16.95
C PRO A 9 15.66 9.87 15.62
N THR A 10 15.10 9.39 14.51
CA THR A 10 15.38 9.94 13.16
C THR A 10 14.92 11.39 13.07
N VAL A 11 13.68 11.69 13.47
CA VAL A 11 13.14 13.06 13.42
C VAL A 11 13.91 13.98 14.38
N ALA A 12 14.28 13.50 15.58
CA ALA A 12 15.07 14.26 16.54
C ALA A 12 16.49 14.54 16.01
N GLY A 13 17.14 13.55 15.37
CA GLY A 13 18.45 13.70 14.75
C GLY A 13 18.45 14.75 13.64
N MET A 14 17.48 14.67 12.73
CA MET A 14 17.33 15.67 11.67
C MET A 14 17.20 17.10 12.22
N ARG A 15 16.45 17.26 13.32
CA ARG A 15 16.34 18.57 14.00
C ARG A 15 17.65 19.02 14.61
N ALA A 16 18.38 18.09 15.25
CA ALA A 16 19.69 18.40 15.87
C ALA A 16 20.73 18.81 14.82
N ASP A 17 20.67 18.24 13.62
CA ASP A 17 21.53 18.56 12.49
C ASP A 17 21.12 19.87 11.76
N GLY A 18 20.11 20.60 12.27
CA GLY A 18 19.62 21.83 11.67
C GLY A 18 18.73 21.64 10.45
N MET A 19 18.28 20.42 10.19
CA MET A 19 17.43 20.03 9.06
C MET A 19 16.11 19.44 9.57
N PRO A 20 15.22 20.25 10.23
CA PRO A 20 13.96 19.74 10.73
C PRO A 20 13.10 19.19 9.59
N PHE A 21 12.54 18.00 9.81
CA PHE A 21 11.75 17.30 8.81
C PHE A 21 10.24 17.50 9.05
N THR A 22 9.51 17.86 8.00
CA THR A 22 8.05 17.89 7.94
C THR A 22 7.60 17.19 6.67
N GLY A 23 6.76 16.15 6.79
CA GLY A 23 6.28 15.38 5.65
C GLY A 23 6.07 13.92 5.98
N PHE A 24 6.04 13.08 4.96
CA PHE A 24 5.90 11.63 5.10
C PHE A 24 7.27 10.98 5.28
N LEU A 25 7.44 10.28 6.39
CA LEU A 25 8.60 9.45 6.63
C LEU A 25 8.20 7.98 6.48
N TYR A 26 8.57 7.38 5.35
CA TYR A 26 8.47 5.95 5.14
C TYR A 26 9.75 5.28 5.62
N ALA A 27 9.64 4.33 6.55
CA ALA A 27 10.76 3.54 7.04
C ALA A 27 10.63 2.09 6.54
N GLY A 28 11.50 1.69 5.62
CA GLY A 28 11.66 0.30 5.20
C GLY A 28 12.40 -0.47 6.29
N LEU A 29 11.76 -1.49 6.86
CA LEU A 29 12.28 -2.21 8.01
C LEU A 29 12.34 -3.71 7.76
N MET A 30 13.41 -4.35 8.26
CA MET A 30 13.46 -5.78 8.52
C MET A 30 13.26 -6.01 10.02
N ILE A 31 12.32 -6.87 10.37
CA ILE A 31 12.08 -7.28 11.77
C ILE A 31 12.72 -8.64 11.97
N ASP A 32 13.66 -8.75 12.90
CA ASP A 32 14.31 -10.02 13.22
C ASP A 32 13.43 -10.94 14.09
N ALA A 33 13.94 -12.12 14.42
CA ALA A 33 13.21 -13.13 15.19
C ALA A 33 12.85 -12.64 16.62
N GLU A 34 13.67 -11.75 17.17
CA GLU A 34 13.48 -11.13 18.49
C GLU A 34 12.56 -9.90 18.43
N GLY A 35 12.04 -9.58 17.25
CA GLY A 35 11.16 -8.44 17.01
C GLY A 35 11.91 -7.09 16.99
N ALA A 36 13.26 -7.08 16.79
CA ALA A 36 14.00 -5.83 16.67
C ALA A 36 13.93 -5.26 15.24
N PRO A 37 13.56 -3.96 15.10
CA PRO A 37 13.54 -3.32 13.79
C PRO A 37 14.96 -2.97 13.33
N LYS A 38 15.30 -3.36 12.11
CA LYS A 38 16.52 -2.96 11.40
C LYS A 38 16.12 -2.14 10.18
N VAL A 39 16.65 -0.91 10.11
CA VAL A 39 16.35 0.01 9.01
C VAL A 39 17.09 -0.46 7.75
N ILE A 40 16.34 -0.59 6.66
CA ILE A 40 16.86 -0.85 5.32
C ILE A 40 17.02 0.46 4.58
N GLU A 41 15.97 1.28 4.56
CA GLU A 41 15.95 2.58 3.89
C GLU A 41 14.92 3.53 4.53
N PHE A 42 15.10 4.80 4.25
CA PHE A 42 14.07 5.83 4.46
C PHE A 42 13.64 6.42 3.12
N ASN A 43 12.36 6.74 3.00
CA ASN A 43 11.83 7.54 1.90
C ASN A 43 11.01 8.72 2.47
N VAL A 44 11.11 9.89 1.82
CA VAL A 44 10.41 11.12 2.23
C VAL A 44 9.10 11.33 1.45
N ARG A 45 8.45 10.24 1.14
CA ARG A 45 7.18 10.15 0.41
C ARG A 45 6.43 8.91 0.85
N PHE A 46 5.18 8.80 0.45
CA PHE A 46 4.45 7.56 0.59
C PHE A 46 5.16 6.39 -0.13
N GLY A 47 4.99 5.19 0.39
CA GLY A 47 5.48 3.97 -0.24
C GLY A 47 4.75 3.66 -1.56
N ASP A 48 5.39 2.92 -2.43
CA ASP A 48 4.82 2.37 -3.65
C ASP A 48 5.16 0.86 -3.70
N PRO A 49 4.16 -0.03 -3.48
CA PRO A 49 2.71 0.16 -3.61
C PRO A 49 1.96 0.34 -2.27
N GLU A 50 2.56 0.82 -1.20
CA GLU A 50 1.93 0.88 0.14
C GLU A 50 0.88 1.98 0.28
N THR A 51 0.97 3.06 -0.51
CA THR A 51 0.04 4.20 -0.45
C THR A 51 -1.42 3.78 -0.62
N GLN A 52 -1.70 2.95 -1.60
CA GLN A 52 -3.05 2.57 -1.96
C GLN A 52 -3.76 1.82 -0.83
N PRO A 53 -3.21 0.73 -0.25
CA PRO A 53 -3.84 0.06 0.89
C PRO A 53 -3.89 0.93 2.16
N VAL A 54 -2.95 1.85 2.37
CA VAL A 54 -3.00 2.82 3.48
C VAL A 54 -4.19 3.78 3.30
N MET A 55 -4.37 4.33 2.09
CA MET A 55 -5.49 5.24 1.78
C MET A 55 -6.85 4.55 1.87
N MET A 56 -6.95 3.26 1.56
CA MET A 56 -8.18 2.47 1.75
C MET A 56 -8.64 2.44 3.22
N ARG A 57 -7.69 2.55 4.16
CA ARG A 57 -7.99 2.52 5.60
C ARG A 57 -8.16 3.90 6.22
N LEU A 58 -7.65 4.95 5.61
CA LEU A 58 -7.75 6.30 6.15
C LEU A 58 -9.21 6.79 6.03
N ARG A 59 -9.83 7.12 7.18
CA ARG A 59 -11.19 7.66 7.28
C ARG A 59 -11.21 9.16 7.49
N SER A 60 -10.13 9.72 8.05
CA SER A 60 -9.95 11.16 8.18
C SER A 60 -9.68 11.81 6.83
N ASP A 61 -10.02 13.09 6.70
CA ASP A 61 -9.62 13.88 5.55
C ASP A 61 -8.08 14.04 5.54
N LEU A 62 -7.45 13.57 4.45
CA LEU A 62 -6.00 13.67 4.29
C LEU A 62 -5.54 15.14 4.22
N LEU A 63 -6.34 16.03 3.63
CA LEU A 63 -5.98 17.44 3.49
C LEU A 63 -5.91 18.13 4.86
N ASP A 64 -6.81 17.79 5.78
CA ASP A 64 -6.78 18.32 7.16
C ASP A 64 -5.50 17.88 7.89
N LEU A 65 -5.10 16.61 7.71
CA LEU A 65 -3.85 16.09 8.29
C LEU A 65 -2.62 16.78 7.68
N LEU A 66 -2.62 17.04 6.37
CA LEU A 66 -1.54 17.75 5.67
C LEU A 66 -1.43 19.20 6.15
N ASN A 67 -2.55 19.91 6.26
CA ASN A 67 -2.59 21.27 6.78
C ASN A 67 -2.08 21.32 8.22
N ALA A 68 -2.53 20.41 9.08
CA ALA A 68 -2.02 20.32 10.46
C ALA A 68 -0.51 20.05 10.52
N ALA A 69 0.02 19.24 9.58
CA ALA A 69 1.46 18.99 9.49
C ALA A 69 2.25 20.25 9.09
N LEU A 70 1.77 20.99 8.10
CA LEU A 70 2.39 22.23 7.64
C LEU A 70 2.36 23.31 8.72
N ASP A 71 1.27 23.39 9.47
CA ASP A 71 1.11 24.31 10.61
C ASP A 71 1.84 23.84 11.89
N GLN A 72 2.52 22.70 11.85
CA GLN A 72 3.18 22.05 13.00
C GLN A 72 2.21 21.71 14.17
N ARG A 73 0.95 21.40 13.85
CA ARG A 73 -0.14 21.11 14.79
C ARG A 73 -0.63 19.66 14.71
N LEU A 74 0.20 18.71 14.20
CA LEU A 74 -0.19 17.28 14.15
C LEU A 74 -0.54 16.69 15.52
N HIS A 75 -0.04 17.27 16.61
CA HIS A 75 -0.35 16.85 17.97
C HIS A 75 -1.78 17.21 18.40
N ASP A 76 -2.46 18.13 17.70
CA ASP A 76 -3.84 18.55 17.97
C ASP A 76 -4.87 17.72 17.19
N VAL A 77 -4.43 16.90 16.27
CA VAL A 77 -5.31 16.10 15.39
C VAL A 77 -5.02 14.61 15.53
N SER A 78 -6.02 13.79 15.26
CA SER A 78 -5.88 12.34 15.20
C SER A 78 -6.33 11.83 13.84
N ALA A 79 -5.66 10.80 13.33
CA ALA A 79 -6.11 10.09 12.15
C ALA A 79 -7.05 8.94 12.57
N ASP A 80 -8.24 8.91 11.98
CA ASP A 80 -9.19 7.80 12.13
C ASP A 80 -8.94 6.76 11.04
N TRP A 81 -8.92 5.49 11.43
CA TRP A 81 -8.59 4.38 10.57
C TRP A 81 -9.68 3.32 10.56
N ASP A 82 -9.99 2.79 9.38
CA ASP A 82 -10.80 1.56 9.29
C ASP A 82 -10.05 0.42 10.02
N ALA A 83 -10.74 -0.26 10.92
CA ALA A 83 -10.17 -1.35 11.71
C ALA A 83 -9.83 -2.57 10.84
N ARG A 84 -10.50 -2.74 9.71
CA ARG A 84 -10.27 -3.83 8.79
C ARG A 84 -8.90 -3.73 8.12
N PRO A 85 -8.18 -4.84 7.91
CA PRO A 85 -7.00 -4.87 7.07
C PRO A 85 -7.34 -4.52 5.62
N SER A 86 -6.39 -3.89 4.94
CA SER A 86 -6.40 -3.66 3.50
C SER A 86 -5.28 -4.46 2.84
N LEU A 87 -5.54 -4.96 1.64
CA LEU A 87 -4.53 -5.64 0.83
C LEU A 87 -4.56 -5.10 -0.60
N GLY A 88 -3.38 -4.80 -1.16
CA GLY A 88 -3.21 -4.33 -2.53
C GLY A 88 -2.42 -5.32 -3.38
N ILE A 89 -2.94 -5.60 -4.58
CA ILE A 89 -2.31 -6.46 -5.58
C ILE A 89 -1.84 -5.57 -6.73
N VAL A 90 -0.54 -5.57 -7.00
CA VAL A 90 0.01 -4.89 -8.17
C VAL A 90 -0.15 -5.78 -9.40
N MET A 91 -0.73 -5.22 -10.45
CA MET A 91 -0.74 -5.79 -11.79
C MET A 91 0.36 -5.13 -12.62
N ALA A 92 1.25 -5.92 -13.16
CA ALA A 92 2.42 -5.46 -13.92
C ALA A 92 2.29 -5.79 -15.40
N ALA A 93 2.91 -4.95 -16.23
CA ALA A 93 3.02 -5.16 -17.66
C ALA A 93 4.01 -6.27 -18.02
N GLY A 94 3.78 -6.96 -19.11
CA GLY A 94 4.73 -7.92 -19.65
C GLY A 94 6.13 -7.32 -19.81
N GLY A 95 7.14 -8.06 -19.40
CA GLY A 95 8.54 -7.62 -19.42
C GLY A 95 9.03 -6.89 -18.14
N TYR A 96 8.13 -6.47 -17.25
CA TYR A 96 8.53 -5.91 -15.95
C TYR A 96 9.24 -6.99 -15.08
N PRO A 97 10.34 -6.69 -14.32
CA PRO A 97 10.95 -5.37 -14.07
C PRO A 97 11.99 -4.90 -15.11
N GLY A 98 12.16 -5.62 -16.22
CA GLY A 98 13.01 -5.21 -17.32
C GLY A 98 12.35 -4.10 -18.17
N THR A 99 12.28 -4.29 -19.50
CA THR A 99 11.61 -3.35 -20.39
C THR A 99 10.11 -3.69 -20.49
N PRO A 100 9.23 -2.90 -19.84
CA PRO A 100 7.79 -3.21 -19.84
C PRO A 100 7.15 -2.90 -21.21
N ARG A 101 6.17 -3.71 -21.59
CA ARG A 101 5.26 -3.38 -22.70
C ARG A 101 4.42 -2.17 -22.34
N ALA A 102 4.07 -1.37 -23.34
CA ALA A 102 3.18 -0.24 -23.18
C ALA A 102 2.24 -0.12 -24.39
N GLY A 103 1.06 0.49 -24.16
CA GLY A 103 0.07 0.69 -25.21
C GLY A 103 -0.97 -0.42 -25.33
N ASP A 104 -0.94 -1.42 -24.45
CA ASP A 104 -1.94 -2.49 -24.44
C ASP A 104 -3.23 -1.97 -23.77
N VAL A 105 -4.39 -2.23 -24.39
CA VAL A 105 -5.70 -1.84 -23.82
C VAL A 105 -6.00 -2.65 -22.58
N ILE A 106 -6.49 -1.98 -21.53
CA ILE A 106 -6.89 -2.59 -20.28
C ILE A 106 -8.40 -2.83 -20.30
N HIS A 107 -8.82 -4.08 -20.28
CA HIS A 107 -10.21 -4.51 -20.29
C HIS A 107 -10.70 -4.89 -18.89
N GLY A 108 -12.02 -4.88 -18.68
CA GLY A 108 -12.67 -5.38 -17.48
C GLY A 108 -12.67 -4.44 -16.27
N LEU A 109 -12.23 -3.18 -16.43
CA LEU A 109 -12.27 -2.19 -15.35
C LEU A 109 -13.69 -1.89 -14.87
N ASP A 110 -14.66 -1.96 -15.74
CA ASP A 110 -16.10 -1.79 -15.49
C ASP A 110 -16.77 -2.99 -14.82
N ALA A 111 -16.12 -4.17 -14.89
CA ALA A 111 -16.60 -5.40 -14.26
C ALA A 111 -16.04 -5.61 -12.84
N VAL A 112 -15.21 -4.70 -12.34
CA VAL A 112 -14.63 -4.80 -11.00
C VAL A 112 -15.72 -4.64 -9.95
N PRO A 113 -15.80 -5.53 -8.92
CA PRO A 113 -16.78 -5.40 -7.85
C PRO A 113 -16.66 -4.06 -7.10
N GLU A 114 -17.78 -3.45 -6.70
CA GLU A 114 -17.82 -2.17 -5.95
C GLU A 114 -17.03 -2.19 -4.63
N THR A 115 -16.85 -3.37 -4.04
CA THR A 115 -16.05 -3.56 -2.81
C THR A 115 -14.54 -3.50 -3.04
N VAL A 116 -14.13 -3.41 -4.30
CA VAL A 116 -12.73 -3.38 -4.73
C VAL A 116 -12.40 -2.01 -5.34
N LYS A 117 -11.27 -1.45 -4.98
CA LYS A 117 -10.77 -0.20 -5.57
C LYS A 117 -9.60 -0.48 -6.48
N VAL A 118 -9.67 0.00 -7.72
CA VAL A 118 -8.56 -0.02 -8.65
C VAL A 118 -7.90 1.35 -8.68
N PHE A 119 -6.60 1.37 -8.41
CA PHE A 119 -5.77 2.57 -8.52
C PHE A 119 -4.91 2.47 -9.77
N HIS A 120 -4.91 3.55 -10.55
CA HIS A 120 -4.09 3.69 -11.75
C HIS A 120 -2.68 4.14 -11.37
N SER A 121 -1.66 3.46 -11.93
CA SER A 121 -0.24 3.81 -11.80
C SER A 121 0.34 4.08 -13.19
N GLY A 122 0.88 3.06 -13.86
CA GLY A 122 1.39 3.17 -15.21
C GLY A 122 0.29 3.02 -16.28
N THR A 123 -0.65 3.94 -16.30
CA THR A 123 -1.75 3.96 -17.28
C THR A 123 -1.87 5.31 -17.96
N ARG A 124 -2.50 5.35 -19.13
CA ARG A 124 -2.91 6.56 -19.83
C ARG A 124 -4.30 6.38 -20.45
N LEU A 125 -5.04 7.46 -20.57
CA LEU A 125 -6.29 7.48 -21.34
C LEU A 125 -5.98 7.95 -22.75
N GLN A 126 -6.43 7.21 -23.76
CA GLN A 126 -6.28 7.56 -25.18
C GLN A 126 -7.51 7.07 -25.95
N ASP A 127 -8.13 7.96 -26.71
CA ASP A 127 -9.32 7.69 -27.55
C ASP A 127 -10.47 6.99 -26.79
N GLY A 128 -10.63 7.29 -25.49
CA GLY A 128 -11.65 6.69 -24.62
C GLY A 128 -11.26 5.35 -24.01
N GLU A 129 -10.11 4.81 -24.35
CA GLU A 129 -9.56 3.55 -23.82
C GLU A 129 -8.46 3.82 -22.78
N VAL A 130 -8.39 2.97 -21.74
CA VAL A 130 -7.30 2.97 -20.77
C VAL A 130 -6.22 2.00 -21.25
N LEU A 131 -5.00 2.51 -21.42
CA LEU A 131 -3.87 1.74 -21.91
C LEU A 131 -2.76 1.65 -20.88
N THR A 132 -1.95 0.59 -20.97
CA THR A 132 -0.70 0.46 -20.21
C THR A 132 0.31 1.52 -20.65
N SER A 133 1.04 2.12 -19.69
CA SER A 133 2.10 3.12 -19.96
C SER A 133 3.28 3.03 -19.00
N GLY A 134 3.38 1.97 -18.22
CA GLY A 134 4.47 1.74 -17.27
C GLY A 134 4.55 0.30 -16.80
N GLY A 135 5.57 -0.03 -16.02
CA GLY A 135 5.82 -1.40 -15.55
C GLY A 135 4.81 -1.87 -14.51
N ARG A 136 4.56 -1.08 -13.46
CA ARG A 136 3.43 -1.29 -12.54
C ARG A 136 2.24 -0.52 -13.07
N VAL A 137 1.21 -1.24 -13.50
CA VAL A 137 0.10 -0.70 -14.28
C VAL A 137 -1.05 -0.28 -13.36
N LEU A 138 -1.51 -1.21 -12.53
CA LEU A 138 -2.63 -1.00 -11.60
C LEU A 138 -2.28 -1.55 -10.22
N THR A 139 -2.93 -1.00 -9.19
CA THR A 139 -2.97 -1.62 -7.86
C THR A 139 -4.43 -1.86 -7.49
N VAL A 140 -4.80 -3.12 -7.33
CA VAL A 140 -6.16 -3.56 -6.99
C VAL A 140 -6.22 -3.79 -5.49
N CYS A 141 -7.03 -2.99 -4.78
CA CYS A 141 -7.11 -2.99 -3.32
C CYS A 141 -8.49 -3.38 -2.81
N ALA A 142 -8.53 -4.07 -1.70
CA ALA A 142 -9.76 -4.34 -0.97
C ALA A 142 -9.55 -4.33 0.55
N LEU A 143 -10.62 -4.04 1.29
CA LEU A 143 -10.73 -4.24 2.72
C LEU A 143 -11.38 -5.61 3.00
N GLY A 144 -11.08 -6.22 4.14
CA GLY A 144 -11.72 -7.48 4.58
C GLY A 144 -11.70 -7.60 6.09
N GLU A 145 -12.54 -8.49 6.66
CA GLU A 145 -12.59 -8.76 8.11
C GLU A 145 -11.24 -9.25 8.66
N ASN A 146 -10.46 -9.90 7.81
CA ASN A 146 -9.10 -10.37 8.04
C ASN A 146 -8.30 -10.28 6.74
N VAL A 147 -6.99 -10.54 6.80
CA VAL A 147 -6.12 -10.43 5.61
C VAL A 147 -6.52 -11.43 4.51
N ALA A 148 -6.98 -12.62 4.88
CA ALA A 148 -7.45 -13.61 3.90
C ALA A 148 -8.69 -13.13 3.14
N ALA A 149 -9.66 -12.53 3.83
CA ALA A 149 -10.85 -11.95 3.21
C ALA A 149 -10.50 -10.75 2.32
N ALA A 150 -9.59 -9.86 2.76
CA ALA A 150 -9.11 -8.75 1.93
C ALA A 150 -8.42 -9.26 0.66
N ALA A 151 -7.55 -10.28 0.76
CA ALA A 151 -6.89 -10.91 -0.37
C ALA A 151 -7.91 -11.51 -1.35
N GLN A 152 -8.88 -12.28 -0.86
CA GLN A 152 -9.92 -12.88 -1.69
C GLN A 152 -10.70 -11.81 -2.49
N GLN A 153 -11.08 -10.71 -1.85
CA GLN A 153 -11.78 -9.62 -2.52
C GLN A 153 -10.89 -8.93 -3.57
N ALA A 154 -9.63 -8.62 -3.23
CA ALA A 154 -8.71 -7.99 -4.16
C ALA A 154 -8.46 -8.87 -5.40
N TYR A 155 -8.25 -10.18 -5.24
CA TYR A 155 -8.08 -11.10 -6.37
C TYR A 155 -9.33 -11.24 -7.23
N ARG A 156 -10.55 -11.13 -6.70
CA ARG A 156 -11.78 -11.06 -7.52
C ARG A 156 -11.74 -9.87 -8.49
N GLY A 157 -11.23 -8.74 -8.05
CA GLY A 157 -11.03 -7.58 -8.94
C GLY A 157 -9.92 -7.81 -9.96
N VAL A 158 -8.80 -8.43 -9.57
CA VAL A 158 -7.71 -8.79 -10.47
C VAL A 158 -8.18 -9.74 -11.56
N ASP A 159 -9.01 -10.73 -11.23
CA ASP A 159 -9.41 -11.81 -12.15
C ASP A 159 -10.33 -11.35 -13.28
N VAL A 160 -10.95 -10.18 -13.17
CA VAL A 160 -11.78 -9.59 -14.24
C VAL A 160 -11.01 -8.58 -15.11
N ILE A 161 -9.81 -8.17 -14.69
CA ILE A 161 -8.99 -7.19 -15.44
C ILE A 161 -7.99 -7.92 -16.32
N HIS A 162 -7.92 -7.54 -17.61
CA HIS A 162 -7.04 -8.16 -18.58
C HIS A 162 -6.34 -7.14 -19.46
N PHE A 163 -5.05 -7.35 -19.73
CA PHE A 163 -4.27 -6.67 -20.76
C PHE A 163 -3.13 -7.59 -21.21
N GLU A 164 -2.63 -7.38 -22.40
CA GLU A 164 -1.67 -8.30 -23.06
C GLU A 164 -0.37 -8.43 -22.23
N GLY A 165 0.00 -9.67 -21.91
CA GLY A 165 1.16 -9.96 -21.09
C GLY A 165 1.07 -9.50 -19.62
N GLY A 166 -0.10 -9.03 -19.18
CA GLY A 166 -0.34 -8.61 -17.80
C GLY A 166 -0.20 -9.75 -16.83
N PHE A 167 0.42 -9.49 -15.66
CA PHE A 167 0.58 -10.48 -14.60
C PHE A 167 0.55 -9.85 -13.21
N CYS A 168 0.31 -10.68 -12.20
CA CYS A 168 0.47 -10.33 -10.79
C CYS A 168 1.01 -11.51 -10.00
N ARG A 169 1.49 -11.27 -8.79
CA ARG A 169 1.78 -12.32 -7.83
C ARG A 169 0.48 -12.84 -7.21
N ARG A 170 0.39 -14.15 -7.01
CA ARG A 170 -0.79 -14.81 -6.44
C ARG A 170 -0.61 -15.20 -4.95
N ASP A 171 0.52 -14.82 -4.35
CA ASP A 171 0.90 -15.13 -2.96
C ASP A 171 0.99 -13.89 -2.06
N ILE A 172 0.41 -12.77 -2.47
CA ILE A 172 0.45 -11.54 -1.66
C ILE A 172 -0.33 -11.72 -0.36
N GLY A 173 0.29 -11.30 0.75
CA GLY A 173 -0.32 -11.40 2.09
C GLY A 173 -0.13 -12.75 2.79
N TRP A 174 0.48 -13.77 2.17
CA TRP A 174 0.55 -15.13 2.73
C TRP A 174 1.18 -15.19 4.13
N ARG A 175 2.20 -14.34 4.41
CA ARG A 175 2.83 -14.29 5.75
C ARG A 175 1.90 -13.74 6.83
N ALA A 176 1.10 -12.73 6.48
CA ALA A 176 0.13 -12.16 7.41
C ALA A 176 -1.01 -13.15 7.66
N MET A 177 -1.52 -13.80 6.61
CA MET A 177 -2.52 -14.87 6.73
C MET A 177 -2.04 -16.04 7.59
N ALA A 178 -0.77 -16.46 7.44
CA ALA A 178 -0.19 -17.50 8.25
C ALA A 178 -0.10 -17.12 9.75
N ARG A 179 0.19 -15.85 10.06
CA ARG A 179 0.19 -15.36 11.45
C ARG A 179 -1.22 -15.34 12.05
N GLU A 180 -2.21 -14.82 11.32
CA GLU A 180 -3.61 -14.83 11.77
C GLU A 180 -4.12 -16.24 12.10
N GLN A 181 -3.70 -17.24 11.33
CA GLN A 181 -4.04 -18.64 11.58
C GLN A 181 -3.31 -19.24 12.79
N GLY A 182 -2.05 -18.82 13.03
CA GLY A 182 -1.25 -19.26 14.18
C GLY A 182 -1.70 -18.66 15.51
N GLU A 183 -2.17 -17.42 15.52
CA GLU A 183 -2.71 -16.72 16.68
C GLU A 183 -4.12 -17.24 17.08
N GLY A 184 -4.89 -17.77 16.12
CA GLY A 184 -6.18 -18.41 16.38
C GLY A 184 -6.09 -19.78 17.07
N GLY A 185 -4.89 -20.38 17.17
CA GLY A 185 -4.66 -21.71 17.75
C GLY A 185 -4.30 -21.73 19.24
N THR A 186 -4.06 -20.58 19.89
CA THR A 186 -3.63 -20.51 21.31
C THR A 186 -4.71 -20.07 22.30
N GLY A 187 -5.96 -20.06 21.90
CA GLY A 187 -7.10 -19.68 22.76
C GLY A 187 -8.02 -20.82 23.11
N ASN A 188 -7.50 -21.97 23.61
CA ASN A 188 -8.26 -22.95 24.39
C ASN A 188 -7.32 -24.04 24.93
N ASN A 189 -6.84 -23.83 26.16
CA ASN A 189 -6.65 -24.89 27.16
C ASN A 189 -6.63 -24.24 28.55
#